data_f17b10d5e95eec86d93eceb246b32f0b
#
_entry.id   f17b10d5e95eec86d93eceb246b32f0b
#
_cell.length_a   1.000
_cell.length_b   1.000
_cell.length_c   1.000
_cell.angle_alpha   90.00
_cell.angle_beta   90.00
_cell.angle_gamma   90.00
#
_symmetry.space_group_name_H-M   'P 1'
#
loop_
_entity.id
_entity.type
_entity.pdbx_description
1 polymer ?
#
loop_
_entity_poly.entity_id
_entity_poly.type
_entity_poly.pdbx_seq_one_letter_code
_entity_poly.pdbx_strand_id
1 'polypeptide(L)' 'MILSNQLNLIFQQVFDDDAIQITPEMTANDIEGWDSLSHINLILAIEQHFKIKFSQKEVLRFRNIGDMATCIESKIG' A
#
# COMPACT_ATOMS: atom_id res chain seq x y z
N MET A 1 -10.92 -8.05 -6.97
CA MET A 1 -11.32 -7.80 -5.59
C MET A 1 -11.37 -6.30 -5.34
N ILE A 2 -12.40 -5.84 -4.62
CA ILE A 2 -12.60 -4.40 -4.40
C ILE A 2 -11.39 -3.77 -3.70
N LEU A 3 -10.84 -4.46 -2.70
CA LEU A 3 -9.67 -3.96 -1.99
C LEU A 3 -8.47 -3.76 -2.93
N SER A 4 -8.25 -4.71 -3.82
CA SER A 4 -7.12 -4.62 -4.76
C SER A 4 -7.27 -3.42 -5.69
N ASN A 5 -8.49 -3.16 -6.16
CA ASN A 5 -8.75 -2.01 -7.03
C ASN A 5 -8.52 -0.70 -6.30
N GLN A 6 -9.02 -0.60 -5.07
CA GLN A 6 -8.85 0.61 -4.27
C GLN A 6 -7.38 0.85 -3.93
N LEU A 7 -6.68 -0.21 -3.56
CA LEU A 7 -5.27 -0.12 -3.23
C LEU A 7 -4.44 0.29 -4.45
N ASN A 8 -4.78 -0.27 -5.61
CA ASN A 8 -4.10 0.09 -6.84
C ASN A 8 -4.24 1.58 -7.15
N LEU A 9 -5.45 2.13 -6.97
CA LEU A 9 -5.68 3.56 -7.18
C LEU A 9 -4.84 4.41 -6.23
N ILE A 10 -4.70 3.99 -4.98
CA ILE A 10 -3.88 4.70 -4.01
C ILE A 10 -2.41 4.71 -4.47
N PHE A 11 -1.91 3.56 -4.95
CA PHE A 11 -0.55 3.49 -5.46
C PHE A 11 -0.36 4.43 -6.66
N GLN A 12 -1.31 4.44 -7.59
CA GLN A 12 -1.23 5.31 -8.76
C GLN A 12 -1.18 6.78 -8.34
N GLN A 13 -1.96 7.15 -7.33
CA GLN A 13 -1.99 8.54 -6.87
C GLN A 13 -0.72 8.92 -6.13
N VAL A 14 -0.24 8.05 -5.24
CA VAL A 14 0.95 8.34 -4.43
C VAL A 14 2.19 8.47 -5.29
N PHE A 15 2.33 7.60 -6.31
CA PHE A 15 3.49 7.59 -7.19
C PHE A 15 3.27 8.38 -8.47
N ASP A 16 2.09 8.99 -8.62
CA ASP A 16 1.73 9.79 -9.80
C ASP A 16 2.01 9.04 -11.10
N ASP A 17 1.55 7.79 -11.18
CA ASP A 17 1.80 6.90 -12.30
C ASP A 17 0.58 6.04 -12.57
N ASP A 18 -0.19 6.39 -13.60
CA ASP A 18 -1.42 5.69 -13.95
C ASP A 18 -1.16 4.30 -14.53
N ALA A 19 0.07 3.99 -14.89
CA ALA A 19 0.42 2.71 -15.47
C ALA A 19 0.66 1.63 -14.41
N ILE A 20 0.71 2.00 -13.13
CA ILE A 20 0.96 1.03 -12.06
C ILE A 20 -0.19 0.03 -11.97
N GLN A 21 0.17 -1.26 -11.98
CA GLN A 21 -0.75 -2.36 -11.72
C GLN A 21 -0.09 -3.24 -10.66
N ILE A 22 -0.61 -3.16 -9.44
CA ILE A 22 -0.01 -3.87 -8.33
C ILE A 22 -0.37 -5.35 -8.34
N THR A 23 0.56 -6.18 -7.87
CA THR A 23 0.33 -7.59 -7.60
C THR A 23 0.82 -7.90 -6.19
N PRO A 24 0.32 -8.98 -5.56
CA PRO A 24 0.72 -9.30 -4.19
C PRO A 24 2.22 -9.55 -4.04
N GLU A 25 2.87 -10.03 -5.07
CA GLU A 25 4.29 -10.36 -5.04
C GLU A 25 5.20 -9.15 -5.17
N MET A 26 4.67 -8.00 -5.57
CA MET A 26 5.48 -6.81 -5.81
C MET A 26 6.04 -6.25 -4.51
N THR A 27 7.25 -5.72 -4.63
CA THR A 27 7.98 -5.10 -3.52
C THR A 27 8.35 -3.68 -3.92
N ALA A 28 9.01 -2.96 -3.00
CA ALA A 28 9.49 -1.61 -3.28
C ALA A 28 10.45 -1.57 -4.46
N ASN A 29 11.12 -2.67 -4.75
CA ASN A 29 12.04 -2.74 -5.89
C ASN A 29 11.32 -2.76 -7.24
N ASP A 30 10.05 -3.11 -7.25
CA ASP A 30 9.27 -3.25 -8.47
C ASP A 30 8.58 -1.95 -8.88
N ILE A 31 8.56 -0.96 -8.00
CA ILE A 31 7.90 0.32 -8.26
C ILE A 31 8.93 1.42 -8.16
N GLU A 32 9.14 2.11 -9.28
CA GLU A 32 10.09 3.22 -9.31
C GLU A 32 9.61 4.36 -8.42
N GLY A 33 10.54 4.93 -7.66
CA GLY A 33 10.23 6.04 -6.78
C GLY A 33 9.75 5.65 -5.39
N TRP A 34 9.67 4.37 -5.10
CA TRP A 34 9.23 3.91 -3.78
C TRP A 34 10.43 3.93 -2.82
N ASP A 35 10.60 5.06 -2.15
CA ASP A 35 11.64 5.26 -1.14
C ASP A 35 10.98 5.47 0.24
N SER A 36 11.79 5.86 1.22
CA SER A 36 11.29 6.04 2.59
C SER A 36 10.19 7.09 2.68
N LEU A 37 10.35 8.19 1.96
CA LEU A 37 9.36 9.27 1.98
C LEU A 37 8.06 8.84 1.30
N SER A 38 8.17 8.21 0.14
CA SER A 38 7.01 7.70 -0.58
C SER A 38 6.28 6.64 0.23
N HIS A 39 7.03 5.81 0.96
CA HIS A 39 6.44 4.79 1.83
C HIS A 39 5.59 5.42 2.92
N ILE A 40 6.09 6.48 3.56
CA ILE A 40 5.33 7.19 4.58
C ILE A 40 4.06 7.79 3.97
N ASN A 41 4.18 8.43 2.81
CA ASN A 41 3.02 9.00 2.12
C ASN A 41 2.00 7.92 1.76
N LEU A 42 2.47 6.76 1.31
CA LEU A 42 1.61 5.64 0.96
C LEU A 42 0.83 5.15 2.18
N ILE A 43 1.52 4.95 3.30
CA ILE A 43 0.88 4.49 4.52
C ILE A 43 -0.19 5.49 4.98
N LEU A 44 0.12 6.78 4.97
CA LEU A 44 -0.83 7.80 5.36
C LEU A 44 -2.05 7.83 4.44
N ALA A 45 -1.84 7.68 3.14
CA ALA A 45 -2.93 7.65 2.16
C ALA A 45 -3.85 6.46 2.41
N ILE A 46 -3.27 5.29 2.69
CA ILE A 46 -4.04 4.08 2.98
C ILE A 46 -4.84 4.26 4.27
N GLU A 47 -4.21 4.79 5.31
CA GLU A 47 -4.91 5.01 6.58
C GLU A 47 -6.11 5.94 6.42
N GLN A 48 -5.95 7.00 5.63
CA GLN A 48 -7.03 7.94 5.39
C GLN A 48 -8.13 7.36 4.53
N HIS A 49 -7.76 6.60 3.52
CA HIS A 49 -8.73 6.01 2.60
C HIS A 49 -9.62 4.97 3.27
N PHE A 50 -9.01 4.09 4.06
CA PHE A 50 -9.73 3.00 4.71
C PHE A 50 -10.14 3.33 6.15
N LYS A 51 -9.73 4.49 6.67
CA LYS A 51 -10.00 4.93 8.04
C LYS A 51 -9.49 3.93 9.06
N ILE A 52 -8.25 3.51 8.88
CA ILE A 52 -7.56 2.56 9.76
C ILE A 52 -6.25 3.18 10.25
N LYS A 53 -5.62 2.49 11.19
CA LYS A 53 -4.31 2.88 11.69
C LYS A 53 -3.39 1.67 11.68
N PHE A 54 -2.15 1.89 11.23
CA PHE A 54 -1.10 0.88 11.30
C PHE A 54 -0.21 1.15 12.50
N SER A 55 0.21 0.09 13.18
CA SER A 55 1.27 0.21 14.17
C SER A 55 2.62 0.19 13.45
N GLN A 56 3.65 0.70 14.11
CA GLN A 56 4.99 0.68 13.54
C GLN A 56 5.46 -0.75 13.27
N LYS A 57 5.11 -1.68 14.17
CA LYS A 57 5.45 -3.09 13.99
C LYS A 57 4.82 -3.67 12.73
N GLU A 58 3.58 -3.30 12.46
CA GLU A 58 2.89 -3.78 11.27
C GLU A 58 3.57 -3.28 10.00
N VAL A 59 3.91 -1.99 9.97
CA VAL A 59 4.57 -1.40 8.80
C VAL A 59 5.91 -2.07 8.53
N LEU A 60 6.66 -2.37 9.58
CA LEU A 60 7.97 -3.02 9.44
C LEU A 60 7.88 -4.46 8.95
N ARG A 61 6.72 -5.09 9.06
CA ARG A 61 6.53 -6.47 8.61
C ARG A 61 6.16 -6.59 7.14
N PHE A 62 5.82 -5.49 6.49
CA PHE A 62 5.40 -5.52 5.10
C PHE A 62 6.60 -5.81 4.19
N ARG A 63 6.67 -7.03 3.66
CA ARG A 63 7.71 -7.42 2.73
C ARG A 63 7.31 -7.23 1.29
N ASN A 64 5.99 -7.25 1.03
CA ASN A 64 5.43 -7.05 -0.29
C ASN A 64 4.03 -6.46 -0.16
N ILE A 65 3.43 -6.17 -1.30
CA ILE A 65 2.09 -5.57 -1.32
C ILE A 65 1.05 -6.53 -0.75
N GLY A 66 1.25 -7.83 -0.95
CA GLY A 66 0.35 -8.84 -0.39
C GLY A 66 0.26 -8.78 1.13
N ASP A 67 1.40 -8.62 1.80
CA ASP A 67 1.42 -8.47 3.26
C ASP A 67 0.63 -7.24 3.70
N MET A 68 0.81 -6.13 2.98
CA MET A 68 0.11 -4.89 3.24
C MET A 68 -1.40 -5.07 3.06
N ALA A 69 -1.81 -5.70 1.96
CA ALA A 69 -3.22 -5.93 1.67
C ALA A 69 -3.87 -6.82 2.72
N THR A 70 -3.17 -7.86 3.16
CA THR A 70 -3.68 -8.76 4.20
C THR A 70 -3.90 -8.00 5.51
N CYS A 71 -2.96 -7.12 5.86
CA CYS A 71 -3.09 -6.30 7.07
C CYS A 71 -4.31 -5.37 6.97
N ILE A 72 -4.51 -4.74 5.82
CA ILE A 72 -5.66 -3.87 5.60
C ILE A 72 -6.96 -4.68 5.76
N GLU A 73 -7.03 -5.85 5.14
CA GLU A 73 -8.22 -6.69 5.22
C GLU A 73 -8.56 -7.05 6.66
N SER A 74 -7.54 -7.33 7.49
CA SER A 74 -7.78 -7.68 8.87
C SER A 74 -8.33 -6.53 9.69
N LYS A 75 -8.07 -5.29 9.27
CA LYS A 75 -8.51 -4.10 9.98
C LYS A 75 -9.90 -3.62 9.54
N ILE A 76 -10.26 -3.84 8.30
CA ILE A 76 -11.54 -3.35 7.77
C ILE A 76 -12.61 -4.43 7.73
N GLY A 77 -12.20 -5.65 7.80
CA GLY A 77 -13.12 -6.76 7.68
C GLY A 77 -13.25 -7.59 8.88
#